data_db94ed54d7de8bd203d5c0f6bd8930ef
#
_entry.id   db94ed54d7de8bd203d5c0f6bd8930ef
#
_cell.length_a   1.000
_cell.length_b   1.000
_cell.length_c   1.000
_cell.angle_alpha   90.00
_cell.angle_beta   90.00
_cell.angle_gamma   90.00
#
_symmetry.space_group_name_H-M   'P 1'
#
loop_
_entity.id
_entity.type
_entity.pdbx_description
1 polymer ?
#
loop_
_entity_poly.entity_id
_entity_poly.type
_entity_poly.pdbx_seq_one_letter_code
_entity_poly.pdbx_strand_id
1 'polypeptide(L)'
;DMDRYADYAMGHNAANRMPLWVMPREKVSPKTVFDCMRDHYEGTPMDMTADIGAGGSACPYRWRPMEFEVDGVSYVNERATATQQTGFWFVAQARPWNPADMGILWFGVDDAATSCLTPIFCSAQEVPGCFREDNGSMLEYSPTAAFWLFNRVTNFAYMRYDMISADIRKVVDKWENGMLETVREVDAEALSLSPKARGKFLTAFSTATAQQLFDRWSKLDKYLLVKYMDGNVKSEKADVLTFLDGDGGPAHFVD
;
A
#
# COMPACT_ATOMS: atom_id res chain seq x y z
N ASP A 1 -24.77 -9.05 -3.81
CA ASP A 1 -24.23 -10.24 -3.19
C ASP A 1 -23.51 -11.10 -4.24
N MET A 2 -22.22 -11.42 -4.01
CA MET A 2 -21.33 -12.10 -4.95
C MET A 2 -21.22 -13.60 -4.64
N ASP A 3 -21.81 -14.10 -3.56
CA ASP A 3 -21.72 -15.50 -3.14
C ASP A 3 -22.16 -16.48 -4.24
N ARG A 4 -23.12 -16.08 -5.07
CA ARG A 4 -23.57 -16.87 -6.23
C ARG A 4 -22.48 -17.14 -7.26
N TYR A 5 -21.34 -16.45 -7.19
CA TYR A 5 -20.20 -16.64 -8.08
C TYR A 5 -19.01 -17.32 -7.37
N ALA A 6 -19.20 -17.80 -6.15
CA ALA A 6 -18.14 -18.46 -5.38
C ALA A 6 -17.55 -19.67 -6.14
N ASP A 7 -18.39 -20.49 -6.77
CA ASP A 7 -17.93 -21.63 -7.58
C ASP A 7 -17.03 -21.21 -8.75
N TYR A 8 -17.32 -20.06 -9.37
CA TYR A 8 -16.45 -19.52 -10.41
C TYR A 8 -15.13 -19.02 -9.81
N ALA A 9 -15.19 -18.27 -8.72
CA ALA A 9 -14.02 -17.74 -8.05
C ALA A 9 -13.06 -18.85 -7.54
N MET A 10 -13.62 -19.96 -7.08
CA MET A 10 -12.86 -21.13 -6.63
C MET A 10 -12.46 -22.09 -7.78
N GLY A 11 -12.78 -21.77 -9.02
CA GLY A 11 -12.44 -22.60 -10.18
C GLY A 11 -13.33 -23.84 -10.39
N HIS A 12 -14.37 -24.04 -9.58
CA HIS A 12 -15.24 -25.21 -9.67
C HIS A 12 -16.20 -25.15 -10.88
N ASN A 13 -16.58 -23.97 -11.30
CA ASN A 13 -17.47 -23.75 -12.43
C ASN A 13 -17.07 -22.54 -13.27
N ALA A 14 -16.19 -22.74 -14.24
CA ALA A 14 -15.69 -21.69 -15.13
C ALA A 14 -16.78 -21.08 -16.05
N ALA A 15 -17.94 -21.71 -16.17
CA ALA A 15 -19.06 -21.20 -16.99
C ALA A 15 -19.88 -20.12 -16.28
N ASN A 16 -19.89 -20.09 -14.95
CA ASN A 16 -20.62 -19.10 -14.14
C ASN A 16 -19.77 -17.84 -13.89
N ARG A 17 -19.32 -17.19 -14.96
CA ARG A 17 -18.41 -16.02 -14.87
C ARG A 17 -19.02 -14.86 -14.10
N MET A 18 -18.17 -14.16 -13.35
CA MET A 18 -18.53 -12.89 -12.72
C MET A 18 -18.96 -11.86 -13.76
N PRO A 19 -19.92 -10.98 -13.44
CA PRO A 19 -20.25 -9.86 -14.30
C PRO A 19 -19.07 -8.88 -14.39
N LEU A 20 -18.96 -8.20 -15.53
CA LEU A 20 -17.93 -7.17 -15.73
C LEU A 20 -18.12 -5.97 -14.78
N TRP A 21 -19.36 -5.67 -14.43
CA TRP A 21 -19.75 -4.55 -13.58
C TRP A 21 -20.59 -5.04 -12.41
N VAL A 22 -20.25 -4.53 -11.24
CA VAL A 22 -21.00 -4.80 -10.00
C VAL A 22 -21.46 -3.47 -9.41
N MET A 23 -22.75 -3.39 -9.07
CA MET A 23 -23.29 -2.25 -8.34
C MET A 23 -23.00 -2.46 -6.84
N PRO A 24 -22.15 -1.64 -6.21
CA PRO A 24 -21.93 -1.74 -4.78
C PRO A 24 -23.19 -1.33 -4.01
N ARG A 25 -23.41 -1.93 -2.83
CA ARG A 25 -24.56 -1.59 -1.96
C ARG A 25 -24.41 -0.19 -1.35
N GLU A 26 -23.17 0.22 -1.10
CA GLU A 26 -22.82 1.50 -0.50
C GLU A 26 -21.78 2.22 -1.38
N LYS A 27 -21.63 3.51 -1.18
CA LYS A 27 -20.58 4.28 -1.85
C LYS A 27 -19.22 3.79 -1.41
N VAL A 28 -18.36 3.51 -2.39
CA VAL A 28 -16.98 3.07 -2.16
C VAL A 28 -16.11 4.29 -1.84
N SER A 29 -15.41 4.23 -0.71
CA SER A 29 -14.43 5.25 -0.32
C SER A 29 -13.04 4.95 -0.91
N PRO A 30 -12.12 5.93 -0.99
CA PRO A 30 -10.73 5.65 -1.33
C PRO A 30 -10.12 4.57 -0.42
N LYS A 31 -10.37 4.63 0.89
CA LYS A 31 -9.86 3.62 1.86
C LYS A 31 -10.35 2.21 1.53
N THR A 32 -11.62 2.07 1.14
CA THR A 32 -12.16 0.77 0.71
C THR A 32 -11.38 0.21 -0.47
N VAL A 33 -11.03 1.07 -1.46
CA VAL A 33 -10.23 0.64 -2.61
C VAL A 33 -8.80 0.30 -2.21
N PHE A 34 -8.19 1.09 -1.30
CA PHE A 34 -6.86 0.78 -0.76
C PHE A 34 -6.83 -0.61 -0.14
N ASP A 35 -7.84 -0.94 0.66
CA ASP A 35 -7.93 -2.24 1.33
C ASP A 35 -8.18 -3.39 0.35
N CYS A 36 -9.01 -3.19 -0.69
CA CYS A 36 -9.20 -4.17 -1.75
C CYS A 36 -7.89 -4.48 -2.51
N MET A 37 -7.01 -3.49 -2.68
CA MET A 37 -5.72 -3.69 -3.36
C MET A 37 -4.72 -4.51 -2.52
N ARG A 38 -4.98 -4.68 -1.22
CA ARG A 38 -4.13 -5.41 -0.27
C ARG A 38 -4.58 -6.85 -0.01
N ASP A 39 -5.64 -7.27 -0.65
CA ASP A 39 -6.34 -8.52 -0.36
C ASP A 39 -5.53 -9.75 -0.81
N HIS A 40 -5.39 -10.72 0.09
CA HIS A 40 -4.88 -12.05 -0.17
C HIS A 40 -5.95 -13.11 0.08
N TYR A 41 -7.22 -12.73 -0.10
CA TYR A 41 -8.39 -13.58 0.11
C TYR A 41 -8.59 -14.00 1.58
N GLU A 42 -8.09 -13.20 2.54
CA GLU A 42 -8.18 -13.47 3.98
C GLU A 42 -9.63 -13.72 4.40
N GLY A 43 -9.83 -14.76 5.21
CA GLY A 43 -11.15 -15.17 5.70
C GLY A 43 -12.02 -15.87 4.66
N THR A 44 -11.50 -16.26 3.51
CA THR A 44 -12.16 -17.05 2.49
C THR A 44 -11.55 -18.45 2.36
N PRO A 45 -12.18 -19.41 1.64
CA PRO A 45 -11.55 -20.69 1.35
C PRO A 45 -10.24 -20.61 0.55
N MET A 46 -9.92 -19.45 -0.04
CA MET A 46 -8.72 -19.19 -0.82
C MET A 46 -7.67 -18.36 -0.07
N ASP A 47 -7.79 -18.24 1.24
CA ASP A 47 -6.90 -17.45 2.10
C ASP A 47 -5.44 -17.88 1.94
N MET A 48 -4.65 -17.01 1.30
CA MET A 48 -3.23 -17.28 1.01
C MET A 48 -2.33 -17.12 2.23
N THR A 49 -2.85 -16.65 3.35
CA THR A 49 -2.13 -16.55 4.63
C THR A 49 -2.35 -17.78 5.52
N ALA A 50 -3.32 -18.62 5.18
CA ALA A 50 -3.73 -19.78 5.99
C ALA A 50 -3.53 -21.13 5.28
N ASP A 51 -3.24 -21.13 3.99
CA ASP A 51 -3.02 -22.37 3.23
C ASP A 51 -1.64 -22.99 3.50
N ILE A 52 -1.39 -24.19 2.94
CA ILE A 52 -0.13 -24.88 3.10
C ILE A 52 1.07 -24.07 2.56
N GLY A 53 0.86 -23.24 1.54
CA GLY A 53 1.89 -22.40 0.93
C GLY A 53 2.34 -21.24 1.81
N ALA A 54 1.53 -20.85 2.79
CA ALA A 54 1.85 -19.78 3.74
C ALA A 54 2.91 -20.17 4.77
N GLY A 55 3.04 -21.47 5.05
CA GLY A 55 3.97 -21.98 6.05
C GLY A 55 3.68 -21.48 7.47
N GLY A 56 4.64 -21.62 8.35
CA GLY A 56 4.49 -21.27 9.77
C GLY A 56 4.45 -19.78 10.07
N SER A 57 4.75 -18.91 9.09
CA SER A 57 4.76 -17.46 9.24
C SER A 57 3.59 -16.78 8.52
N ALA A 58 2.58 -17.53 8.09
CA ALA A 58 1.39 -17.03 7.39
C ALA A 58 1.74 -16.13 6.17
N CYS A 59 2.84 -16.45 5.46
CA CYS A 59 3.35 -15.62 4.38
C CYS A 59 2.54 -15.83 3.09
N PRO A 60 1.89 -14.79 2.52
CA PRO A 60 1.12 -14.91 1.29
C PRO A 60 2.00 -14.97 0.03
N TYR A 61 3.30 -14.86 0.18
CA TYR A 61 4.25 -14.89 -0.93
C TYR A 61 4.24 -16.25 -1.63
N ARG A 62 4.23 -16.24 -2.97
CA ARG A 62 4.32 -17.46 -3.80
C ARG A 62 5.50 -17.35 -4.75
N TRP A 63 6.40 -18.35 -4.69
CA TRP A 63 7.55 -18.45 -5.56
C TRP A 63 7.14 -18.84 -6.99
N ARG A 64 7.95 -18.41 -7.93
CA ARG A 64 7.85 -18.91 -9.30
C ARG A 64 8.57 -20.26 -9.45
N PRO A 65 8.14 -21.13 -10.38
CA PRO A 65 7.10 -20.89 -11.36
C PRO A 65 5.70 -20.86 -10.75
N MET A 66 4.80 -20.07 -11.36
CA MET A 66 3.38 -20.04 -10.99
C MET A 66 2.62 -21.21 -11.61
N GLU A 67 3.21 -21.90 -12.57
CA GLU A 67 2.68 -23.08 -13.25
C GLU A 67 3.56 -24.28 -12.93
N PHE A 68 2.95 -25.44 -12.71
CA PHE A 68 3.64 -26.68 -12.44
C PHE A 68 2.80 -27.88 -12.92
N GLU A 69 3.42 -29.03 -13.11
CA GLU A 69 2.77 -30.26 -13.58
C GLU A 69 2.90 -31.37 -12.54
N VAL A 70 1.81 -32.09 -12.29
CA VAL A 70 1.78 -33.30 -11.47
C VAL A 70 1.02 -34.36 -12.24
N ASP A 71 1.64 -35.52 -12.48
CA ASP A 71 1.06 -36.67 -13.19
C ASP A 71 0.44 -36.31 -14.56
N GLY A 72 1.09 -35.41 -15.31
CA GLY A 72 0.65 -34.96 -16.63
C GLY A 72 -0.52 -33.96 -16.61
N VAL A 73 -0.89 -33.45 -15.44
CA VAL A 73 -1.90 -32.41 -15.26
C VAL A 73 -1.22 -31.10 -14.90
N SER A 74 -1.48 -30.05 -15.68
CA SER A 74 -0.96 -28.72 -15.41
C SER A 74 -1.80 -28.01 -14.34
N TYR A 75 -1.13 -27.41 -13.39
CA TYR A 75 -1.68 -26.61 -12.31
C TYR A 75 -1.11 -25.21 -12.34
N VAL A 76 -1.85 -24.26 -11.80
CA VAL A 76 -1.41 -22.88 -11.63
C VAL A 76 -1.57 -22.48 -10.17
N ASN A 77 -0.56 -21.80 -9.63
CA ASN A 77 -0.70 -21.16 -8.32
C ASN A 77 -1.64 -19.95 -8.42
N GLU A 78 -2.49 -19.83 -7.43
CA GLU A 78 -3.38 -18.69 -7.27
C GLU A 78 -2.60 -17.39 -7.05
N ARG A 79 -3.18 -16.29 -7.52
CA ARG A 79 -2.60 -14.95 -7.35
C ARG A 79 -3.61 -14.06 -6.67
N ALA A 80 -3.23 -13.53 -5.51
CA ALA A 80 -4.00 -12.51 -4.82
C ALA A 80 -4.00 -11.17 -5.57
N THR A 81 -4.83 -10.24 -5.13
CA THR A 81 -4.81 -8.86 -5.59
C THR A 81 -3.48 -8.18 -5.21
N ALA A 82 -3.06 -8.32 -3.94
CA ALA A 82 -1.71 -7.94 -3.51
C ALA A 82 -0.69 -9.04 -3.88
N THR A 83 0.45 -8.64 -4.41
CA THR A 83 1.49 -9.58 -4.81
C THR A 83 2.88 -8.95 -4.72
N GLN A 84 3.85 -9.76 -4.33
CA GLN A 84 5.25 -9.40 -4.19
C GLN A 84 5.94 -8.92 -5.50
N GLN A 85 5.34 -9.16 -6.65
CA GLN A 85 5.86 -8.68 -7.95
C GLN A 85 5.46 -7.24 -8.26
N THR A 86 4.69 -6.60 -7.38
CA THR A 86 4.23 -5.22 -7.57
C THR A 86 5.41 -4.26 -7.46
N GLY A 87 5.68 -3.50 -8.51
CA GLY A 87 6.69 -2.44 -8.46
C GLY A 87 6.14 -1.13 -7.92
N PHE A 88 4.89 -0.82 -8.29
CA PHE A 88 4.12 0.32 -7.77
C PHE A 88 2.63 0.04 -7.90
N TRP A 89 1.84 0.77 -7.13
CA TRP A 89 0.38 0.70 -7.18
C TRP A 89 -0.22 2.07 -6.92
N PHE A 90 -1.45 2.26 -7.36
CA PHE A 90 -2.11 3.55 -7.18
C PHE A 90 -3.63 3.42 -7.17
N VAL A 91 -4.27 4.44 -6.62
CA VAL A 91 -5.71 4.67 -6.74
C VAL A 91 -5.94 6.07 -7.28
N ALA A 92 -6.54 6.16 -8.46
CA ALA A 92 -6.91 7.44 -9.06
C ALA A 92 -8.27 7.89 -8.53
N GLN A 93 -8.32 9.07 -7.92
CA GLN A 93 -9.54 9.65 -7.39
C GLN A 93 -9.95 10.89 -8.22
N ALA A 94 -10.92 10.69 -9.12
CA ALA A 94 -11.61 11.78 -9.78
C ALA A 94 -12.61 12.42 -8.81
N ARG A 95 -12.64 13.76 -8.76
CA ARG A 95 -13.45 14.52 -7.81
C ARG A 95 -14.24 15.61 -8.56
N PRO A 96 -15.39 15.26 -9.18
CA PRO A 96 -16.13 16.16 -10.05
C PRO A 96 -16.72 17.40 -9.33
N TRP A 97 -16.74 17.39 -8.00
CA TRP A 97 -17.16 18.52 -7.17
C TRP A 97 -16.06 19.55 -6.92
N ASN A 98 -14.82 19.24 -7.28
CA ASN A 98 -13.65 20.11 -7.20
C ASN A 98 -13.18 20.51 -8.61
N PRO A 99 -12.39 21.58 -8.75
CA PRO A 99 -11.67 21.87 -10.00
C PRO A 99 -10.86 20.66 -10.49
N ALA A 100 -10.78 20.48 -11.80
CA ALA A 100 -10.13 19.30 -12.40
C ALA A 100 -8.66 19.13 -12.01
N ASP A 101 -7.97 20.23 -11.71
CA ASP A 101 -6.58 20.25 -11.24
C ASP A 101 -6.39 19.72 -9.80
N MET A 102 -7.49 19.44 -9.09
CA MET A 102 -7.49 18.90 -7.74
C MET A 102 -7.77 17.38 -7.69
N GLY A 103 -7.79 16.68 -8.81
CA GLY A 103 -7.77 15.21 -8.82
C GLY A 103 -6.56 14.67 -8.05
N ILE A 104 -6.67 13.48 -7.47
CA ILE A 104 -5.58 12.87 -6.68
C ILE A 104 -5.20 11.53 -7.28
N LEU A 105 -3.90 11.35 -7.45
CA LEU A 105 -3.26 10.06 -7.59
C LEU A 105 -2.73 9.65 -6.20
N TRP A 106 -3.40 8.73 -5.54
CA TRP A 106 -2.87 8.06 -4.36
C TRP A 106 -1.83 7.07 -4.85
N PHE A 107 -0.55 7.32 -4.57
CA PHE A 107 0.57 6.59 -5.14
C PHE A 107 1.42 5.91 -4.07
N GLY A 108 1.83 4.68 -4.34
CA GLY A 108 2.74 3.91 -3.51
C GLY A 108 3.62 3.00 -4.35
N VAL A 109 4.69 2.52 -3.76
CA VAL A 109 5.65 1.61 -4.40
C VAL A 109 5.65 0.28 -3.67
N ASP A 110 6.06 -0.78 -4.36
CA ASP A 110 6.20 -2.12 -3.85
C ASP A 110 4.85 -2.83 -3.54
N ASP A 111 4.87 -3.94 -2.82
CA ASP A 111 3.69 -4.74 -2.49
C ASP A 111 2.65 -3.94 -1.69
N ALA A 112 1.42 -3.89 -2.19
CA ALA A 112 0.34 -3.13 -1.58
C ALA A 112 0.04 -3.54 -0.13
N ALA A 113 0.24 -4.81 0.23
CA ALA A 113 -0.06 -5.33 1.58
C ALA A 113 0.87 -4.77 2.65
N THR A 114 2.10 -4.44 2.29
CA THR A 114 3.16 -3.98 3.19
C THR A 114 3.67 -2.58 2.86
N SER A 115 2.98 -1.86 1.99
CA SER A 115 3.31 -0.49 1.59
C SER A 115 2.14 0.48 1.82
N CYS A 116 2.37 1.74 1.53
CA CYS A 116 1.48 2.83 1.90
C CYS A 116 1.30 3.82 0.76
N LEU A 117 0.09 4.37 0.63
CA LEU A 117 -0.22 5.39 -0.35
C LEU A 117 -0.01 6.79 0.19
N THR A 118 0.46 7.68 -0.68
CA THR A 118 0.54 9.12 -0.43
C THR A 118 -0.22 9.91 -1.52
N PRO A 119 -0.90 11.01 -1.18
CA PRO A 119 -1.65 11.78 -2.15
C PRO A 119 -0.74 12.67 -3.00
N ILE A 120 -0.83 12.51 -4.32
CA ILE A 120 -0.20 13.38 -5.31
C ILE A 120 -1.32 14.05 -6.11
N PHE A 121 -1.40 15.37 -6.04
CA PHE A 121 -2.41 16.11 -6.78
C PHE A 121 -2.08 16.19 -8.28
N CYS A 122 -3.10 16.14 -9.14
CA CYS A 122 -2.91 16.21 -10.60
C CYS A 122 -2.26 17.51 -11.08
N SER A 123 -2.33 18.58 -10.28
CA SER A 123 -1.65 19.85 -10.54
C SER A 123 -0.19 19.90 -10.08
N ALA A 124 0.34 18.84 -9.48
CA ALA A 124 1.74 18.79 -9.07
C ALA A 124 2.66 18.97 -10.29
N GLN A 125 3.58 19.92 -10.18
CA GLN A 125 4.54 20.28 -11.23
C GLN A 125 5.91 19.63 -11.06
N GLU A 126 6.10 18.94 -9.94
CA GLU A 126 7.34 18.26 -9.58
C GLU A 126 7.01 16.86 -9.07
N VAL A 127 7.85 15.90 -9.43
CA VAL A 127 7.80 14.55 -8.89
C VAL A 127 8.54 14.55 -7.55
N PRO A 128 7.97 13.99 -6.47
CA PRO A 128 8.69 13.84 -5.21
C PRO A 128 10.02 13.13 -5.39
N GLY A 129 11.10 13.65 -4.77
CA GLY A 129 12.45 13.17 -4.98
C GLY A 129 12.65 11.67 -4.77
N CYS A 130 11.93 11.08 -3.80
CA CYS A 130 12.00 9.65 -3.51
C CYS A 130 11.31 8.75 -4.57
N PHE A 131 10.48 9.33 -5.47
CA PHE A 131 9.80 8.62 -6.56
C PHE A 131 10.37 8.96 -7.95
N ARG A 132 11.47 9.70 -8.04
CA ARG A 132 12.03 10.09 -9.32
C ARG A 132 12.66 8.92 -10.06
N GLU A 133 12.49 8.90 -11.38
CA GLU A 133 13.00 7.86 -12.27
C GLU A 133 14.54 7.74 -12.21
N ASP A 134 15.25 8.85 -12.03
CA ASP A 134 16.70 8.89 -11.98
C ASP A 134 17.29 8.57 -10.59
N ASN A 135 16.47 8.15 -9.64
CA ASN A 135 16.87 7.81 -8.29
C ASN A 135 17.05 6.30 -8.09
N GLY A 136 18.11 5.75 -8.66
CA GLY A 136 18.38 4.31 -8.69
C GLY A 136 17.64 3.59 -9.83
N SER A 137 17.81 2.29 -9.91
CA SER A 137 17.16 1.43 -10.88
C SER A 137 16.93 0.02 -10.30
N MET A 138 16.36 -0.89 -11.06
CA MET A 138 16.24 -2.31 -10.65
C MET A 138 17.59 -3.01 -10.46
N LEU A 139 18.66 -2.46 -11.03
CA LEU A 139 20.02 -2.99 -10.94
C LEU A 139 20.96 -2.08 -10.14
N GLU A 140 20.47 -0.95 -9.66
CA GLU A 140 21.27 0.04 -8.94
C GLU A 140 20.54 0.54 -7.70
N TYR A 141 21.07 0.17 -6.55
CA TYR A 141 20.51 0.59 -5.25
C TYR A 141 20.67 2.09 -5.02
N SER A 142 19.61 2.74 -4.55
CA SER A 142 19.67 4.10 -4.02
C SER A 142 19.07 4.17 -2.62
N PRO A 143 19.78 4.72 -1.63
CA PRO A 143 19.28 4.86 -0.27
C PRO A 143 18.17 5.93 -0.13
N THR A 144 17.94 6.73 -1.17
CA THR A 144 16.92 7.80 -1.20
C THR A 144 15.72 7.44 -2.07
N ALA A 145 15.74 6.29 -2.76
CA ALA A 145 14.62 5.80 -3.54
C ALA A 145 13.60 5.09 -2.65
N ALA A 146 12.35 5.50 -2.73
CA ALA A 146 11.26 4.88 -1.98
C ALA A 146 11.14 3.38 -2.32
N PHE A 147 11.25 3.01 -3.60
CA PHE A 147 11.19 1.62 -4.02
C PHE A 147 12.13 0.72 -3.21
N TRP A 148 13.41 1.08 -3.10
CA TRP A 148 14.39 0.24 -2.38
C TRP A 148 14.12 0.16 -0.88
N LEU A 149 13.67 1.26 -0.28
CA LEU A 149 13.31 1.28 1.14
C LEU A 149 12.08 0.42 1.43
N PHE A 150 11.02 0.58 0.64
CA PHE A 150 9.77 -0.17 0.82
C PHE A 150 9.98 -1.66 0.52
N ASN A 151 10.68 -1.98 -0.57
CA ASN A 151 11.01 -3.36 -0.94
C ASN A 151 11.81 -4.08 0.15
N ARG A 152 12.74 -3.40 0.81
CA ARG A 152 13.48 -3.98 1.94
C ARG A 152 12.55 -4.28 3.12
N VAL A 153 11.66 -3.36 3.49
CA VAL A 153 10.68 -3.58 4.56
C VAL A 153 9.75 -4.74 4.23
N THR A 154 9.25 -4.80 3.01
CA THR A 154 8.40 -5.87 2.51
C THR A 154 9.10 -7.23 2.56
N ASN A 155 10.32 -7.33 2.02
CA ASN A 155 11.07 -8.59 2.04
C ASN A 155 11.42 -9.03 3.46
N PHE A 156 11.67 -8.10 4.38
CA PHE A 156 11.86 -8.41 5.78
C PHE A 156 10.55 -8.92 6.41
N ALA A 157 9.40 -8.35 6.07
CA ALA A 157 8.10 -8.82 6.54
C ALA A 157 7.81 -10.26 6.12
N TYR A 158 8.17 -10.66 4.90
CA TYR A 158 7.96 -12.03 4.42
C TYR A 158 8.68 -13.11 5.26
N MET A 159 9.71 -12.76 5.99
CA MET A 159 10.40 -13.70 6.87
C MET A 159 9.56 -14.11 8.09
N ARG A 160 8.68 -13.24 8.57
CA ARG A 160 7.77 -13.44 9.71
C ARG A 160 6.51 -12.62 9.52
N TYR A 161 5.78 -12.92 8.47
CA TYR A 161 4.66 -12.10 8.00
C TYR A 161 3.56 -11.95 9.05
N ASP A 162 3.23 -13.03 9.76
CA ASP A 162 2.26 -13.07 10.87
C ASP A 162 2.47 -11.97 11.92
N MET A 163 3.71 -11.61 12.19
CA MET A 163 4.06 -10.63 13.22
C MET A 163 4.41 -9.26 12.64
N ILE A 164 5.25 -9.25 11.62
CA ILE A 164 5.80 -7.99 11.06
C ILE A 164 4.73 -7.24 10.29
N SER A 165 3.86 -7.93 9.54
CA SER A 165 2.76 -7.29 8.82
C SER A 165 1.78 -6.58 9.76
N ALA A 166 1.56 -7.12 10.96
CA ALA A 166 0.70 -6.50 11.95
C ALA A 166 1.23 -5.14 12.44
N ASP A 167 2.55 -5.01 12.64
CA ASP A 167 3.15 -3.71 12.99
C ASP A 167 3.13 -2.75 11.79
N ILE A 168 3.41 -3.23 10.59
CA ILE A 168 3.31 -2.42 9.37
C ILE A 168 1.88 -1.91 9.19
N ARG A 169 0.87 -2.76 9.38
CA ARG A 169 -0.54 -2.41 9.20
C ARG A 169 -0.98 -1.27 10.12
N LYS A 170 -0.53 -1.24 11.37
CA LYS A 170 -0.80 -0.12 12.28
C LYS A 170 -0.29 1.21 11.70
N VAL A 171 0.92 1.19 11.11
CA VAL A 171 1.52 2.39 10.52
C VAL A 171 0.77 2.82 9.25
N VAL A 172 0.42 1.87 8.39
CA VAL A 172 -0.37 2.09 7.18
C VAL A 172 -1.72 2.72 7.52
N ASP A 173 -2.47 2.11 8.42
CA ASP A 173 -3.81 2.58 8.79
C ASP A 173 -3.78 3.98 9.39
N LYS A 174 -2.82 4.24 10.29
CA LYS A 174 -2.68 5.58 10.86
C LYS A 174 -2.32 6.62 9.81
N TRP A 175 -1.39 6.32 8.93
CA TRP A 175 -0.98 7.23 7.86
C TRP A 175 -2.12 7.52 6.88
N GLU A 176 -2.72 6.49 6.32
CA GLU A 176 -3.73 6.66 5.28
C GLU A 176 -5.01 7.33 5.80
N ASN A 177 -5.47 6.95 7.00
CA ASN A 177 -6.61 7.61 7.62
C ASN A 177 -6.31 9.09 7.90
N GLY A 178 -5.12 9.40 8.43
CA GLY A 178 -4.68 10.78 8.63
C GLY A 178 -4.60 11.56 7.32
N MET A 179 -4.08 10.98 6.25
CA MET A 179 -4.00 11.64 4.95
C MET A 179 -5.39 11.89 4.32
N LEU A 180 -6.35 11.00 4.51
CA LEU A 180 -7.73 11.21 4.05
C LEU A 180 -8.40 12.39 4.77
N GLU A 181 -8.05 12.64 6.03
CA GLU A 181 -8.51 13.82 6.79
C GLU A 181 -7.76 15.07 6.33
N THR A 182 -6.42 15.01 6.28
CA THR A 182 -5.57 16.14 5.85
C THR A 182 -5.93 16.64 4.45
N VAL A 183 -6.23 15.75 3.50
CA VAL A 183 -6.66 16.13 2.16
C VAL A 183 -7.93 17.00 2.17
N ARG A 184 -8.84 16.81 3.13
CA ARG A 184 -10.03 17.68 3.24
C ARG A 184 -9.69 19.09 3.65
N GLU A 185 -8.72 19.25 4.55
CA GLU A 185 -8.21 20.54 4.99
C GLU A 185 -7.46 21.25 3.86
N VAL A 186 -6.58 20.51 3.19
CA VAL A 186 -5.83 20.97 2.01
C VAL A 186 -6.77 21.41 0.87
N ASP A 187 -7.87 20.67 0.64
CA ASP A 187 -8.88 21.04 -0.34
C ASP A 187 -9.53 22.38 -0.01
N ALA A 188 -9.89 22.61 1.25
CA ALA A 188 -10.51 23.86 1.68
C ALA A 188 -9.58 25.05 1.46
N GLU A 189 -8.31 24.92 1.78
CA GLU A 189 -7.32 25.95 1.53
C GLU A 189 -7.06 26.16 0.04
N ALA A 190 -6.85 25.08 -0.72
CA ALA A 190 -6.60 25.12 -2.15
C ALA A 190 -7.73 25.80 -2.94
N LEU A 191 -8.99 25.60 -2.53
CA LEU A 191 -10.15 26.23 -3.16
C LEU A 191 -10.19 27.76 -2.98
N SER A 192 -9.55 28.28 -1.93
CA SER A 192 -9.44 29.73 -1.70
C SER A 192 -8.40 30.41 -2.59
N LEU A 193 -7.51 29.63 -3.21
CA LEU A 193 -6.38 30.13 -3.99
C LEU A 193 -6.71 30.31 -5.47
N SER A 194 -6.02 31.24 -6.13
CA SER A 194 -6.04 31.33 -7.59
C SER A 194 -5.44 30.06 -8.21
N PRO A 195 -5.81 29.66 -9.46
CA PRO A 195 -5.31 28.43 -10.06
C PRO A 195 -3.78 28.31 -10.05
N LYS A 196 -3.06 29.39 -10.28
CA LYS A 196 -1.59 29.41 -10.25
C LYS A 196 -1.03 29.20 -8.84
N ALA A 197 -1.62 29.86 -7.85
CA ALA A 197 -1.20 29.71 -6.44
C ALA A 197 -1.56 28.31 -5.94
N ARG A 198 -2.75 27.82 -6.28
CA ARG A 198 -3.20 26.47 -5.96
C ARG A 198 -2.24 25.39 -6.50
N GLY A 199 -1.83 25.47 -7.77
CA GLY A 199 -0.87 24.51 -8.34
C GLY A 199 0.45 24.48 -7.59
N LYS A 200 0.97 25.64 -7.16
CA LYS A 200 2.20 25.69 -6.33
C LYS A 200 1.99 25.08 -4.96
N PHE A 201 0.90 25.43 -4.29
CA PHE A 201 0.54 24.91 -2.98
C PHE A 201 0.38 23.39 -3.01
N LEU A 202 -0.39 22.84 -3.95
CA LEU A 202 -0.61 21.40 -4.07
C LEU A 202 0.65 20.64 -4.50
N THR A 203 1.56 21.28 -5.27
CA THR A 203 2.89 20.71 -5.55
C THR A 203 3.72 20.59 -4.28
N ALA A 204 3.82 21.67 -3.50
CA ALA A 204 4.56 21.66 -2.25
C ALA A 204 4.01 20.63 -1.26
N PHE A 205 2.68 20.55 -1.13
CA PHE A 205 2.03 19.56 -0.28
C PHE A 205 2.36 18.13 -0.74
N SER A 206 2.18 17.80 -2.03
CA SER A 206 2.45 16.45 -2.57
C SER A 206 3.91 16.03 -2.34
N THR A 207 4.84 16.96 -2.58
CA THR A 207 6.28 16.70 -2.41
C THR A 207 6.66 16.50 -0.94
N ALA A 208 6.18 17.37 -0.07
CA ALA A 208 6.47 17.29 1.36
C ALA A 208 5.86 16.03 2.00
N THR A 209 4.63 15.69 1.65
CA THR A 209 3.94 14.51 2.16
C THR A 209 4.63 13.22 1.73
N ALA A 210 5.08 13.13 0.48
CA ALA A 210 5.86 11.98 0.01
C ALA A 210 7.18 11.84 0.78
N GLN A 211 7.88 12.94 1.06
CA GLN A 211 9.12 12.92 1.86
C GLN A 211 8.84 12.49 3.30
N GLN A 212 7.76 12.97 3.92
CA GLN A 212 7.37 12.55 5.27
C GLN A 212 7.06 11.05 5.33
N LEU A 213 6.38 10.50 4.32
CA LEU A 213 6.15 9.07 4.24
C LEU A 213 7.47 8.30 4.14
N PHE A 214 8.39 8.75 3.29
CA PHE A 214 9.72 8.15 3.15
C PHE A 214 10.48 8.15 4.48
N ASP A 215 10.49 9.27 5.20
CA ASP A 215 11.18 9.42 6.49
C ASP A 215 10.55 8.51 7.56
N ARG A 216 9.20 8.42 7.58
CA ARG A 216 8.47 7.52 8.46
C ARG A 216 8.80 6.06 8.17
N TRP A 217 8.88 5.69 6.89
CA TRP A 217 9.23 4.33 6.48
C TRP A 217 10.68 3.97 6.80
N SER A 218 11.58 4.94 6.69
CA SER A 218 12.97 4.78 7.12
C SER A 218 13.13 4.53 8.63
N LYS A 219 12.27 5.17 9.45
CA LYS A 219 12.20 4.87 10.89
C LYS A 219 11.59 3.50 11.15
N LEU A 220 10.52 3.14 10.42
CA LEU A 220 9.88 1.82 10.51
C LEU A 220 10.85 0.69 10.18
N ASP A 221 11.62 0.79 9.11
CA ASP A 221 12.66 -0.18 8.74
C ASP A 221 13.62 -0.48 9.91
N LYS A 222 14.14 0.56 10.53
CA LYS A 222 15.05 0.43 11.69
C LYS A 222 14.34 -0.16 12.92
N TYR A 223 13.09 0.21 13.13
CA TYR A 223 12.29 -0.35 14.22
C TYR A 223 12.09 -1.85 14.05
N LEU A 224 11.64 -2.28 12.87
CA LEU A 224 11.37 -3.69 12.57
C LEU A 224 12.66 -4.51 12.63
N LEU A 225 13.75 -3.99 12.08
CA LEU A 225 15.05 -4.64 12.14
C LEU A 225 15.45 -4.96 13.59
N VAL A 226 15.39 -3.96 14.47
CA VAL A 226 15.76 -4.15 15.88
C VAL A 226 14.80 -5.08 16.59
N LYS A 227 13.48 -4.96 16.34
CA LYS A 227 12.47 -5.76 17.03
C LYS A 227 12.52 -7.23 16.70
N TYR A 228 12.79 -7.59 15.44
CA TYR A 228 12.63 -8.94 14.91
C TYR A 228 13.93 -9.63 14.47
N MET A 229 15.07 -8.96 14.56
CA MET A 229 16.36 -9.55 14.19
C MET A 229 16.70 -10.77 15.06
N ASP A 230 17.43 -11.72 14.49
CA ASP A 230 17.92 -12.95 15.14
C ASP A 230 16.80 -13.93 15.56
N GLY A 231 15.64 -13.87 14.90
CA GLY A 231 14.53 -14.76 15.19
C GLY A 231 13.81 -14.49 16.53
N ASN A 232 14.25 -13.47 17.26
CA ASN A 232 13.63 -13.04 18.51
C ASN A 232 12.57 -11.95 18.26
N VAL A 233 11.64 -11.81 19.22
CA VAL A 233 10.76 -10.66 19.32
C VAL A 233 11.13 -9.92 20.61
N LYS A 234 11.62 -8.69 20.48
CA LYS A 234 12.02 -7.89 21.64
C LYS A 234 10.79 -7.23 22.25
N SER A 235 10.26 -7.83 23.31
CA SER A 235 9.00 -7.42 23.97
C SER A 235 9.12 -6.09 24.73
N GLU A 236 10.31 -5.68 25.11
CA GLU A 236 10.60 -4.39 25.77
C GLU A 236 10.61 -3.22 24.78
N LYS A 237 10.58 -3.51 23.48
CA LYS A 237 10.52 -2.47 22.45
C LYS A 237 9.17 -1.76 22.54
N ALA A 238 9.19 -0.45 22.56
CA ALA A 238 7.96 0.35 22.51
C ALA A 238 7.08 -0.05 21.32
N ASP A 239 5.77 0.12 21.46
CA ASP A 239 4.85 -0.07 20.33
C ASP A 239 5.28 0.77 19.13
N VAL A 240 5.05 0.26 17.93
CA VAL A 240 5.54 0.88 16.69
C VAL A 240 5.06 2.31 16.50
N LEU A 241 3.80 2.61 16.85
CA LEU A 241 3.29 3.97 16.73
C LEU A 241 3.91 4.90 17.76
N THR A 242 4.07 4.45 19.00
CA THR A 242 4.78 5.21 20.03
C THR A 242 6.22 5.51 19.63
N PHE A 243 6.91 4.55 19.03
CA PHE A 243 8.27 4.77 18.54
C PHE A 243 8.32 5.77 17.39
N LEU A 244 7.40 5.68 16.43
CA LEU A 244 7.41 6.56 15.26
C LEU A 244 6.95 7.98 15.57
N ASP A 245 6.04 8.13 16.53
CA ASP A 245 5.44 9.42 16.89
C ASP A 245 6.14 10.11 18.06
N GLY A 246 7.04 9.41 18.77
CA GLY A 246 7.76 9.93 19.94
C GLY A 246 8.63 11.17 19.66
N ASP A 247 8.93 11.45 18.39
CA ASP A 247 9.70 12.61 17.94
C ASP A 247 8.82 13.77 17.40
N GLY A 248 7.54 13.78 17.72
CA GLY A 248 6.56 14.74 17.20
C GLY A 248 5.72 14.11 16.07
N GLY A 249 4.41 14.14 16.24
CA GLY A 249 3.44 13.70 15.25
C GLY A 249 3.58 14.44 13.92
N PRO A 250 2.75 14.12 12.91
CA PRO A 250 2.80 14.80 11.63
C PRO A 250 2.74 16.31 11.87
N ALA A 251 3.71 17.01 11.31
CA ALA A 251 3.71 18.46 11.38
C ALA A 251 2.36 18.95 10.84
N HIS A 252 1.63 19.67 11.67
CA HIS A 252 0.45 20.37 11.19
C HIS A 252 0.93 21.34 10.10
N PHE A 253 0.44 21.19 8.89
CA PHE A 253 0.70 22.11 7.79
C PHE A 253 -0.15 23.38 7.93
N VAL A 254 0.00 24.03 9.09
CA VAL A 254 -0.59 25.34 9.32
C VAL A 254 0.51 26.19 9.95
N ASP A 255 1.25 26.86 9.07
CA ASP A 255 1.83 28.20 9.26
C ASP A 255 2.23 28.76 7.89
#